data_ef9c93ff119e3c49667ec69fb24d1cc3
#
_entry.id   ef9c93ff119e3c49667ec69fb24d1cc3
#
_cell.length_a   1.000
_cell.length_b   1.000
_cell.length_c   1.000
_cell.angle_alpha   90.00
_cell.angle_beta   90.00
_cell.angle_gamma   90.00
#
_symmetry.space_group_name_H-M   'P 1'
#
loop_
_entity.id
_entity.type
_entity.pdbx_description
1 polymer ?
#
loop_
_entity_poly.entity_id
_entity_poly.type
_entity_poly.pdbx_seq_one_letter_code
_entity_poly.pdbx_strand_id
1 'polypeptide(L)'
;MYETLTGALGISIEESLLQLAFTHRSFSYENGGVPTNERLEFLGDSVLGLVITQDLYMRFPEFDESKLSPIRSGIVNTRALASIARDLEIGEHLRIGKGEESTGGREKNSILADALEALVGAVYLQYGYQATSEIILNWFEAS
;
A
#
# COMPACT_ATOMS: atom_id res chain seq x y z
N MET A 1 0.97 -19.00 4.05
CA MET A 1 0.98 -17.81 4.92
C MET A 1 0.29 -16.61 4.29
N TYR A 2 0.54 -16.35 2.99
CA TYR A 2 -0.02 -15.17 2.31
C TYR A 2 -1.06 -15.53 1.26
N GLU A 3 -1.65 -16.73 1.33
CA GLU A 3 -2.53 -17.26 0.29
C GLU A 3 -3.79 -16.40 0.08
N THR A 4 -4.39 -15.92 1.17
CA THR A 4 -5.57 -15.06 1.09
C THR A 4 -5.23 -13.76 0.38
N LEU A 5 -4.10 -13.15 0.74
CA LEU A 5 -3.64 -11.90 0.14
C LEU A 5 -3.33 -12.08 -1.35
N THR A 6 -2.51 -13.07 -1.71
CA THR A 6 -2.14 -13.30 -3.10
C THR A 6 -3.33 -13.71 -3.94
N GLY A 7 -4.28 -14.46 -3.35
CA GLY A 7 -5.53 -14.78 -4.03
C GLY A 7 -6.36 -13.54 -4.33
N ALA A 8 -6.43 -12.61 -3.37
CA ALA A 8 -7.16 -11.35 -3.56
C ALA A 8 -6.50 -10.46 -4.60
N LEU A 9 -5.15 -10.48 -4.69
CA LEU A 9 -4.41 -9.70 -5.68
C LEU A 9 -4.38 -10.35 -7.06
N GLY A 10 -4.61 -11.66 -7.12
CA GLY A 10 -4.54 -12.43 -8.36
C GLY A 10 -3.13 -12.69 -8.87
N ILE A 11 -2.12 -12.50 -8.02
CA ILE A 11 -0.70 -12.71 -8.38
C ILE A 11 0.05 -13.33 -7.22
N SER A 12 1.19 -13.97 -7.52
CA SER A 12 2.13 -14.43 -6.51
C SER A 12 3.18 -13.36 -6.30
N ILE A 13 3.64 -13.20 -5.08
CA ILE A 13 4.70 -12.25 -4.75
C ILE A 13 5.74 -12.99 -3.93
N GLU A 14 7.01 -12.75 -4.23
CA GLU A 14 8.12 -13.37 -3.50
C GLU A 14 7.96 -13.13 -2.00
N GLU A 15 8.10 -14.20 -1.21
CA GLU A 15 7.84 -14.15 0.24
C GLU A 15 8.72 -13.15 0.97
N SER A 16 10.01 -13.09 0.62
CA SER A 16 10.93 -12.13 1.25
C SER A 16 10.51 -10.69 1.00
N LEU A 17 9.96 -10.42 -0.16
CA LEU A 17 9.50 -9.09 -0.54
C LEU A 17 8.21 -8.71 0.22
N LEU A 18 7.28 -9.66 0.37
CA LEU A 18 6.09 -9.45 1.19
C LEU A 18 6.46 -9.22 2.65
N GLN A 19 7.39 -10.03 3.18
CA GLN A 19 7.81 -9.87 4.56
C GLN A 19 8.42 -8.49 4.79
N LEU A 20 9.23 -8.00 3.85
CA LEU A 20 9.79 -6.66 3.93
C LEU A 20 8.69 -5.60 3.89
N ALA A 21 7.72 -5.74 2.99
CA ALA A 21 6.61 -4.79 2.85
C ALA A 21 5.81 -4.66 4.16
N PHE A 22 5.75 -5.71 4.95
CA PHE A 22 4.96 -5.74 6.18
C PHE A 22 5.81 -5.58 7.46
N THR A 23 7.07 -5.20 7.34
CA THR A 23 7.95 -4.98 8.50
C THR A 23 7.98 -3.51 8.88
N HIS A 24 7.28 -3.18 9.96
CA HIS A 24 7.24 -1.84 10.52
C HIS A 24 8.53 -1.52 11.29
N ARG A 25 8.91 -0.26 11.36
CA ARG A 25 10.13 0.16 12.07
C ARG A 25 10.16 -0.24 13.54
N SER A 26 8.98 -0.33 14.19
CA SER A 26 8.91 -0.76 15.59
C SER A 26 9.44 -2.17 15.78
N PHE A 27 9.18 -3.06 14.81
CA PHE A 27 9.73 -4.41 14.83
C PHE A 27 11.25 -4.39 14.68
N SER A 28 11.75 -3.56 13.78
CA SER A 28 13.19 -3.41 13.55
C SER A 28 13.92 -2.98 14.82
N TYR A 29 13.37 -2.01 15.54
CA TYR A 29 13.97 -1.52 16.79
C TYR A 29 14.12 -2.62 17.85
N GLU A 30 13.18 -3.56 17.89
CA GLU A 30 13.19 -4.65 18.87
C GLU A 30 13.90 -5.91 18.37
N ASN A 31 14.34 -5.93 17.11
CA ASN A 31 14.90 -7.13 16.48
C ASN A 31 16.17 -6.85 15.70
N GLY A 32 17.08 -6.11 16.32
CA GLY A 32 18.45 -5.95 15.80
C GLY A 32 18.61 -5.06 14.59
N GLY A 33 17.64 -4.21 14.29
CA GLY A 33 17.75 -3.29 13.17
C GLY A 33 17.53 -3.92 11.80
N VAL A 34 16.69 -4.94 11.71
CA VAL A 34 16.34 -5.56 10.42
C VAL A 34 15.73 -4.52 9.47
N PRO A 35 15.82 -4.71 8.15
CA PRO A 35 15.25 -3.76 7.20
C PRO A 35 13.74 -3.55 7.41
N THR A 36 13.30 -2.30 7.20
CA THR A 36 11.90 -1.91 7.34
C THR A 36 11.24 -1.70 6.00
N ASN A 37 9.93 -1.45 6.02
CA ASN A 37 9.16 -1.20 4.81
C ASN A 37 9.24 0.25 4.30
N GLU A 38 9.99 1.12 4.97
CA GLU A 38 9.96 2.55 4.66
C GLU A 38 10.41 2.88 3.22
N ARG A 39 11.43 2.19 2.70
CA ARG A 39 11.87 2.42 1.32
C ARG A 39 10.85 1.92 0.30
N LEU A 40 10.19 0.79 0.57
CA LEU A 40 9.12 0.29 -0.29
C LEU A 40 7.90 1.21 -0.25
N GLU A 41 7.58 1.73 0.91
CA GLU A 41 6.50 2.71 1.08
C GLU A 41 6.77 3.95 0.23
N PHE A 42 7.99 4.46 0.28
CA PHE A 42 8.39 5.63 -0.50
C PHE A 42 8.21 5.38 -2.00
N LEU A 43 8.67 4.23 -2.49
CA LEU A 43 8.51 3.85 -3.89
C LEU A 43 7.02 3.68 -4.23
N GLY A 44 6.30 2.95 -3.39
CA GLY A 44 4.89 2.65 -3.61
C GLY A 44 4.01 3.90 -3.62
N ASP A 45 4.32 4.88 -2.78
CA ASP A 45 3.62 6.16 -2.78
C ASP A 45 3.70 6.84 -4.15
N SER A 46 4.88 6.84 -4.74
CA SER A 46 5.10 7.45 -6.05
C SER A 46 4.37 6.69 -7.17
N VAL A 47 4.41 5.37 -7.12
CA VAL A 47 3.71 4.53 -8.11
C VAL A 47 2.21 4.72 -8.00
N LEU A 48 1.67 4.68 -6.79
CA LEU A 48 0.26 4.89 -6.52
C LEU A 48 -0.19 6.26 -7.04
N GLY A 49 0.58 7.30 -6.72
CA GLY A 49 0.29 8.65 -7.18
C GLY A 49 0.27 8.76 -8.69
N LEU A 50 1.23 8.14 -9.38
CA LEU A 50 1.30 8.16 -10.83
C LEU A 50 0.09 7.44 -11.45
N VAL A 51 -0.24 6.25 -10.95
CA VAL A 51 -1.38 5.48 -11.48
C VAL A 51 -2.67 6.27 -11.39
N ILE A 52 -2.97 6.82 -10.22
CA ILE A 52 -4.21 7.58 -10.02
C ILE A 52 -4.18 8.88 -10.82
N THR A 53 -3.06 9.58 -10.85
CA THR A 53 -2.93 10.82 -11.60
C THR A 53 -3.13 10.59 -13.09
N GLN A 54 -2.54 9.54 -13.65
CA GLN A 54 -2.71 9.19 -15.05
C GLN A 54 -4.16 8.87 -15.36
N ASP A 55 -4.80 8.08 -14.50
CA ASP A 55 -6.22 7.71 -14.69
C ASP A 55 -7.10 8.96 -14.72
N LEU A 56 -6.91 9.88 -13.78
CA LEU A 56 -7.68 11.10 -13.71
C LEU A 56 -7.40 12.01 -14.92
N TYR A 57 -6.14 12.11 -15.34
CA TYR A 57 -5.76 12.88 -16.51
C TYR A 57 -6.49 12.40 -17.75
N MET A 58 -6.55 11.10 -17.96
CA MET A 58 -7.18 10.49 -19.14
C MET A 58 -8.70 10.54 -19.06
N ARG A 59 -9.26 10.39 -17.86
CA ARG A 59 -10.71 10.31 -17.65
C ARG A 59 -11.38 11.69 -17.73
N PHE A 60 -10.69 12.75 -17.32
CA PHE A 60 -11.23 14.10 -17.24
C PHE A 60 -10.39 15.10 -18.04
N PRO A 61 -10.35 14.96 -19.39
CA PRO A 61 -9.48 15.81 -20.22
C PRO A 61 -9.85 17.30 -20.17
N GLU A 62 -11.07 17.64 -19.78
CA GLU A 62 -11.53 19.03 -19.67
C GLU A 62 -11.22 19.69 -18.33
N PHE A 63 -10.71 18.94 -17.35
CA PHE A 63 -10.39 19.48 -16.00
C PHE A 63 -8.93 19.94 -15.95
N ASP A 64 -8.73 21.12 -15.35
CA ASP A 64 -7.38 21.61 -15.09
C ASP A 64 -6.87 21.07 -13.73
N GLU A 65 -5.65 21.42 -13.41
CA GLU A 65 -5.01 20.95 -12.17
C GLU A 65 -5.79 21.35 -10.92
N SER A 66 -6.41 22.53 -10.93
CA SER A 66 -7.15 23.01 -9.76
C SER A 66 -8.35 22.12 -9.40
N LYS A 67 -8.90 21.40 -10.38
CA LYS A 67 -9.97 20.43 -10.19
C LYS A 67 -9.42 19.02 -9.96
N LEU A 68 -8.39 18.64 -10.70
CA LEU A 68 -7.82 17.28 -10.61
C LEU A 68 -7.16 17.01 -9.27
N SER A 69 -6.46 17.97 -8.71
CA SER A 69 -5.73 17.80 -7.45
C SER A 69 -6.65 17.49 -6.26
N PRO A 70 -7.76 18.23 -6.05
CA PRO A 70 -8.71 17.87 -4.98
C PRO A 70 -9.37 16.51 -5.20
N ILE A 71 -9.67 16.13 -6.44
CA ILE A 71 -10.25 14.82 -6.76
C ILE A 71 -9.27 13.73 -6.32
N ARG A 72 -7.99 13.88 -6.68
CA ARG A 72 -6.96 12.91 -6.29
C ARG A 72 -6.87 12.77 -4.77
N SER A 73 -6.84 13.88 -4.06
CA SER A 73 -6.77 13.87 -2.58
C SER A 73 -8.00 13.21 -1.96
N GLY A 74 -9.16 13.35 -2.58
CA GLY A 74 -10.39 12.70 -2.12
C GLY A 74 -10.39 11.18 -2.36
N ILE A 75 -9.63 10.70 -3.34
CA ILE A 75 -9.52 9.28 -3.65
C ILE A 75 -8.37 8.64 -2.89
N VAL A 76 -7.19 9.26 -2.92
CA VAL A 76 -5.97 8.73 -2.32
C VAL A 76 -5.64 9.52 -1.07
N ASN A 77 -5.97 8.95 0.08
CA ASN A 77 -5.67 9.53 1.38
C ASN A 77 -5.50 8.39 2.38
N THR A 78 -5.02 8.71 3.56
CA THR A 78 -4.72 7.72 4.59
C THR A 78 -5.94 6.85 4.94
N ARG A 79 -7.12 7.45 5.06
CA ARG A 79 -8.34 6.72 5.39
C ARG A 79 -8.70 5.70 4.31
N ALA A 80 -8.66 6.12 3.04
CA ALA A 80 -9.00 5.26 1.92
C ALA A 80 -8.01 4.10 1.81
N LEU A 81 -6.72 4.38 1.94
CA LEU A 81 -5.68 3.35 1.88
C LEU A 81 -5.80 2.37 3.04
N ALA A 82 -6.07 2.86 4.24
CA ALA A 82 -6.26 1.99 5.40
C ALA A 82 -7.49 1.09 5.22
N SER A 83 -8.54 1.60 4.60
CA SER A 83 -9.75 0.81 4.31
C SER A 83 -9.44 -0.35 3.37
N ILE A 84 -8.69 -0.09 2.31
CA ILE A 84 -8.24 -1.13 1.36
C ILE A 84 -7.34 -2.14 2.08
N ALA A 85 -6.43 -1.66 2.92
CA ALA A 85 -5.55 -2.53 3.70
C ALA A 85 -6.33 -3.47 4.62
N ARG A 86 -7.43 -2.99 5.22
CA ARG A 86 -8.30 -3.82 6.06
C ARG A 86 -9.03 -4.86 5.24
N ASP A 87 -9.51 -4.51 4.06
CA ASP A 87 -10.16 -5.47 3.16
C ASP A 87 -9.20 -6.59 2.75
N LEU A 88 -7.91 -6.28 2.62
CA LEU A 88 -6.87 -7.24 2.31
C LEU A 88 -6.31 -7.95 3.55
N GLU A 89 -6.79 -7.60 4.73
CA GLU A 89 -6.35 -8.18 6.01
C GLU A 89 -4.85 -7.98 6.25
N ILE A 90 -4.30 -6.87 5.81
CA ILE A 90 -2.87 -6.56 5.93
C ILE A 90 -2.42 -6.53 7.40
N GLY A 91 -3.27 -6.04 8.30
CA GLY A 91 -2.93 -5.96 9.72
C GLY A 91 -2.46 -7.28 10.31
N GLU A 92 -3.02 -8.40 9.85
CA GLU A 92 -2.64 -9.73 10.32
C GLU A 92 -1.21 -10.11 9.93
N HIS A 93 -0.70 -9.57 8.85
CA HIS A 93 0.63 -9.89 8.32
C HIS A 93 1.73 -8.96 8.82
N LEU A 94 1.36 -7.88 9.52
CA LEU A 94 2.33 -6.90 9.98
C LEU A 94 3.28 -7.47 11.02
N ARG A 95 4.56 -7.16 10.84
CA ARG A 95 5.60 -7.41 11.83
C ARG A 95 5.81 -6.09 12.55
N ILE A 96 5.28 -5.99 13.76
CA ILE A 96 5.38 -4.79 14.59
C ILE A 96 6.01 -5.12 15.94
N GLY A 97 6.57 -4.12 16.60
CA GLY A 97 7.16 -4.31 17.92
C GLY A 97 6.08 -4.54 18.98
N LYS A 98 6.48 -5.13 20.11
CA LYS A 98 5.55 -5.43 21.21
C LYS A 98 4.89 -4.16 21.77
N GLY A 99 5.66 -3.07 21.85
CA GLY A 99 5.12 -1.79 22.31
C GLY A 99 4.02 -1.25 21.38
N GLU A 100 4.27 -1.30 20.08
CA GLU A 100 3.29 -0.86 19.08
C GLU A 100 2.07 -1.77 19.09
N GLU A 101 2.28 -3.09 19.21
CA GLU A 101 1.19 -4.06 19.33
C GLU A 101 0.29 -3.75 20.52
N SER A 102 0.87 -3.40 21.66
CA SER A 102 0.12 -3.12 22.89
C SER A 102 -0.76 -1.88 22.79
N THR A 103 -0.47 -0.97 21.87
CA THR A 103 -1.27 0.24 21.63
C THR A 103 -2.15 0.15 20.40
N GLY A 104 -2.37 -1.06 19.89
CA GLY A 104 -3.27 -1.28 18.76
C GLY A 104 -2.66 -0.96 17.40
N GLY A 105 -1.33 -1.08 17.26
CA GLY A 105 -0.64 -0.71 16.03
C GLY A 105 -1.14 -1.39 14.77
N ARG A 106 -1.61 -2.64 14.89
CA ARG A 106 -2.12 -3.38 13.72
C ARG A 106 -3.37 -2.77 13.11
N GLU A 107 -4.07 -1.92 13.86
CA GLU A 107 -5.32 -1.31 13.39
C GLU A 107 -5.19 0.19 13.13
N LYS A 108 -4.02 0.78 13.36
CA LYS A 108 -3.82 2.21 13.11
C LYS A 108 -3.84 2.53 11.62
N ASN A 109 -4.65 3.52 11.25
CA ASN A 109 -4.78 3.93 9.86
C ASN A 109 -3.44 4.25 9.20
N SER A 110 -2.57 4.98 9.90
CA SER A 110 -1.27 5.38 9.35
C SER A 110 -0.39 4.17 9.03
N ILE A 111 -0.36 3.20 9.94
CA ILE A 111 0.49 2.00 9.75
C ILE A 111 -0.07 1.12 8.63
N LEU A 112 -1.39 0.97 8.56
CA LEU A 112 -2.04 0.19 7.52
C LEU A 112 -1.87 0.84 6.15
N ALA A 113 -2.04 2.16 6.05
CA ALA A 113 -1.87 2.89 4.80
C ALA A 113 -0.43 2.78 4.30
N ASP A 114 0.55 2.96 5.19
CA ASP A 114 1.97 2.87 4.85
C ASP A 114 2.32 1.45 4.36
N ALA A 115 1.77 0.43 5.00
CA ALA A 115 1.99 -0.96 4.61
C ALA A 115 1.38 -1.25 3.23
N LEU A 116 0.22 -0.67 2.92
CA LEU A 116 -0.39 -0.82 1.60
C LEU A 116 0.50 -0.19 0.53
N GLU A 117 1.03 1.00 0.80
CA GLU A 117 1.97 1.64 -0.13
C GLU A 117 3.23 0.81 -0.30
N ALA A 118 3.74 0.21 0.77
CA ALA A 118 4.89 -0.69 0.67
C ALA A 118 4.56 -1.93 -0.17
N LEU A 119 3.35 -2.46 -0.05
CA LEU A 119 2.89 -3.57 -0.89
C LEU A 119 2.87 -3.15 -2.37
N VAL A 120 2.39 -1.95 -2.66
CA VAL A 120 2.41 -1.41 -4.03
C VAL A 120 3.86 -1.37 -4.55
N GLY A 121 4.80 -0.91 -3.74
CA GLY A 121 6.22 -0.90 -4.10
C GLY A 121 6.75 -2.30 -4.41
N ALA A 122 6.36 -3.28 -3.60
CA ALA A 122 6.76 -4.67 -3.78
C ALA A 122 6.22 -5.25 -5.10
N VAL A 123 4.95 -5.03 -5.38
CA VAL A 123 4.32 -5.48 -6.63
C VAL A 123 5.01 -4.83 -7.82
N TYR A 124 5.27 -3.54 -7.72
CA TYR A 124 5.94 -2.79 -8.80
C TYR A 124 7.34 -3.35 -9.09
N LEU A 125 8.12 -3.63 -8.06
CA LEU A 125 9.46 -4.18 -8.25
C LEU A 125 9.43 -5.54 -8.93
N GLN A 126 8.45 -6.37 -8.61
CA GLN A 126 8.39 -7.72 -9.16
C GLN A 126 7.74 -7.76 -10.55
N TYR A 127 6.71 -6.97 -10.79
CA TYR A 127 5.88 -7.10 -12.01
C TYR A 127 5.88 -5.87 -12.91
N GLY A 128 6.34 -4.72 -12.43
CA GLY A 128 6.35 -3.50 -13.22
C GLY A 128 5.04 -2.71 -13.18
N TYR A 129 4.97 -1.66 -13.99
CA TYR A 129 3.91 -0.66 -13.93
C TYR A 129 2.54 -1.22 -14.33
N GLN A 130 2.46 -1.96 -15.45
CA GLN A 130 1.17 -2.37 -16.00
C GLN A 130 0.37 -3.24 -15.02
N ALA A 131 1.01 -4.28 -14.49
CA ALA A 131 0.36 -5.17 -13.51
C ALA A 131 -0.04 -4.43 -12.24
N THR A 132 0.84 -3.55 -11.76
CA THR A 132 0.59 -2.75 -10.55
C THR A 132 -0.58 -1.79 -10.77
N SER A 133 -0.62 -1.14 -11.93
CA SER A 133 -1.70 -0.23 -12.30
C SER A 133 -3.06 -0.94 -12.29
N GLU A 134 -3.13 -2.13 -12.85
CA GLU A 134 -4.38 -2.90 -12.88
C GLU A 134 -4.88 -3.22 -11.48
N ILE A 135 -3.99 -3.61 -10.58
CA ILE A 135 -4.34 -3.91 -9.20
C ILE A 135 -4.84 -2.66 -8.48
N ILE A 136 -4.11 -1.54 -8.60
CA ILE A 136 -4.48 -0.30 -7.94
C ILE A 136 -5.84 0.21 -8.43
N LEU A 137 -6.05 0.24 -9.73
CA LEU A 137 -7.30 0.74 -10.30
C LEU A 137 -8.48 -0.14 -9.88
N ASN A 138 -8.27 -1.45 -9.79
CA ASN A 138 -9.30 -2.36 -9.31
C ASN A 138 -9.71 -2.05 -7.87
N TRP A 139 -8.76 -1.71 -7.01
CA TRP A 139 -9.07 -1.34 -5.62
C TRP A 139 -10.00 -0.13 -5.54
N PHE A 140 -9.78 0.87 -6.36
CA PHE A 140 -10.55 2.11 -6.31
C PHE A 140 -11.86 2.05 -7.07
N GLU A 141 -11.97 1.18 -8.07
CA GLU A 141 -13.24 0.95 -8.78
C GLU A 141 -14.21 0.15 -7.92
N ALA A 142 -13.73 -0.73 -7.07
CA ALA A 142 -14.55 -1.59 -6.24
C ALA A 142 -15.14 -0.87 -5.01
N SER A 143 -14.65 0.35 -4.71
CA SER A 143 -15.09 1.07 -3.52
C SER A 143 -16.08 2.22 -3.79
#